data_76d617e3b0c539895b9c292d514d96c1
#
_entry.id   76d617e3b0c539895b9c292d514d96c1
#
_cell.length_a   1.000
_cell.length_b   1.000
_cell.length_c   1.000
_cell.angle_alpha   90.00
_cell.angle_beta   90.00
_cell.angle_gamma   90.00
#
_symmetry.space_group_name_H-M   'P 1'
#
loop_
_entity.id
_entity.type
_entity.pdbx_description
1 polymer ?
#
loop_
_entity_poly.entity_id
_entity_poly.type
_entity_poly.pdbx_seq_one_letter_code
_entity_poly.pdbx_strand_id
1 'polypeptide(L)'
;AYVTIPGKYVTIVQNSITKDAKDKYAGISIRDVQNAIMQVKDIEIPEGKTLIDIVPDKVILDNGTVVTDPVGNLSSSFTISAQIILADKEYVRQLNNIFKKAGLEIDGIVPTTLAERNLILDKNELHDNIAIIDVGAENTDVGVFEGSTYVYTNSIPVGGENITNDIALVLNIEKEEADKLKRQYGLALKSFIDNDNDIILNTCKDNNKNKIIKSSELIEIIEARI
;
A
#
# COMPACT_ATOMS: atom_id res chain seq x y z
N ALA A 1 -14.98 5.84 -10.23
CA ALA A 1 -13.51 5.82 -10.12
C ALA A 1 -13.05 4.86 -9.02
N TYR A 2 -11.87 4.23 -9.20
CA TYR A 2 -11.18 3.50 -8.13
C TYR A 2 -10.11 4.41 -7.51
N VAL A 3 -9.95 4.34 -6.18
CA VAL A 3 -9.03 5.20 -5.42
C VAL A 3 -8.19 4.35 -4.49
N THR A 4 -6.88 4.61 -4.44
CA THR A 4 -6.01 3.98 -3.44
C THR A 4 -5.94 4.81 -2.17
N ILE A 5 -5.70 4.13 -1.04
CA ILE A 5 -5.48 4.77 0.25
C ILE A 5 -4.20 4.27 0.92
N PRO A 6 -3.46 5.16 1.61
CA PRO A 6 -2.26 4.79 2.35
C PRO A 6 -2.52 3.80 3.48
N GLY A 7 -1.55 2.93 3.73
CA GLY A 7 -1.65 1.87 4.73
C GLY A 7 -1.97 2.34 6.15
N LYS A 8 -1.56 3.55 6.53
CA LYS A 8 -1.85 4.14 7.86
C LYS A 8 -3.34 4.32 8.18
N TYR A 9 -4.19 4.38 7.14
CA TYR A 9 -5.65 4.50 7.30
C TYR A 9 -6.36 3.15 7.23
N VAL A 10 -5.63 2.07 6.96
CA VAL A 10 -6.16 0.72 6.75
C VAL A 10 -6.01 -0.13 8.01
N THR A 11 -7.00 -0.97 8.25
CA THR A 11 -6.96 -2.02 9.27
C THR A 11 -7.43 -3.31 8.61
N ILE A 12 -6.63 -4.37 8.72
CA ILE A 12 -6.96 -5.69 8.18
C ILE A 12 -7.44 -6.55 9.34
N VAL A 13 -8.63 -7.13 9.20
CA VAL A 13 -9.20 -8.09 10.15
C VAL A 13 -9.39 -9.40 9.43
N GLN A 14 -8.76 -10.46 9.92
CA GLN A 14 -9.00 -11.80 9.41
C GLN A 14 -10.19 -12.42 10.14
N ASN A 15 -11.14 -12.92 9.36
CA ASN A 15 -12.27 -13.65 9.90
C ASN A 15 -12.49 -14.95 9.13
N SER A 16 -13.04 -15.95 9.79
CA SER A 16 -13.33 -17.23 9.17
C SER A 16 -14.64 -17.79 9.70
N ILE A 17 -15.34 -18.52 8.86
CA ILE A 17 -16.57 -19.20 9.25
C ILE A 17 -16.58 -20.62 8.71
N THR A 18 -16.97 -21.55 9.56
CA THR A 18 -17.23 -22.94 9.17
C THR A 18 -18.71 -23.14 8.91
N LYS A 19 -19.04 -23.77 7.79
CA LYS A 19 -20.39 -24.10 7.35
C LYS A 19 -20.51 -25.57 7.02
N ASP A 20 -21.64 -26.15 7.41
CA ASP A 20 -22.03 -27.46 6.94
C ASP A 20 -22.55 -27.35 5.50
N ALA A 21 -22.13 -28.27 4.63
CA ALA A 21 -22.72 -28.39 3.31
C ALA A 21 -24.17 -28.88 3.45
N LYS A 22 -25.10 -28.24 2.71
CA LYS A 22 -26.51 -28.63 2.77
C LYS A 22 -26.75 -30.06 2.34
N ASP A 23 -25.99 -30.49 1.34
CA ASP A 23 -26.01 -31.87 0.83
C ASP A 23 -24.58 -32.36 0.68
N LYS A 24 -24.15 -33.17 1.65
CA LYS A 24 -22.79 -33.77 1.65
C LYS A 24 -22.50 -34.74 0.48
N TYR A 25 -23.55 -35.18 -0.23
CA TYR A 25 -23.42 -36.08 -1.38
C TYR A 25 -23.45 -35.31 -2.71
N ALA A 26 -24.11 -34.15 -2.75
CA ALA A 26 -24.14 -33.32 -3.96
C ALA A 26 -22.94 -32.34 -4.05
N GLY A 27 -22.18 -32.24 -2.97
CA GLY A 27 -21.04 -31.31 -2.88
C GLY A 27 -21.44 -29.87 -2.53
N ILE A 28 -20.44 -29.05 -2.26
CA ILE A 28 -20.61 -27.64 -1.87
C ILE A 28 -21.23 -26.88 -3.04
N SER A 29 -22.37 -26.24 -2.81
CA SER A 29 -23.05 -25.44 -3.82
C SER A 29 -22.55 -23.98 -3.84
N ILE A 30 -22.79 -23.28 -4.96
CA ILE A 30 -22.53 -21.83 -5.07
C ILE A 30 -23.28 -21.07 -3.95
N ARG A 31 -24.50 -21.48 -3.59
CA ARG A 31 -25.30 -20.86 -2.54
C ARG A 31 -24.67 -21.04 -1.15
N ASP A 32 -24.04 -22.17 -0.88
CA ASP A 32 -23.38 -22.40 0.39
C ASP A 32 -22.17 -21.47 0.53
N VAL A 33 -21.40 -21.29 -0.55
CA VAL A 33 -20.27 -20.34 -0.62
C VAL A 33 -20.75 -18.90 -0.46
N GLN A 34 -21.76 -18.48 -1.18
CA GLN A 34 -22.32 -17.13 -1.07
C GLN A 34 -22.84 -16.83 0.34
N ASN A 35 -23.54 -17.79 0.95
CA ASN A 35 -24.00 -17.64 2.33
C ASN A 35 -22.86 -17.56 3.34
N ALA A 36 -21.78 -18.32 3.14
CA ALA A 36 -20.62 -18.25 3.99
C ALA A 36 -19.90 -16.91 3.85
N ILE A 37 -19.69 -16.40 2.63
CA ILE A 37 -19.12 -15.07 2.38
C ILE A 37 -19.97 -13.95 3.02
N MET A 38 -21.30 -14.04 2.92
CA MET A 38 -22.18 -13.06 3.59
C MET A 38 -22.03 -13.06 5.12
N GLN A 39 -21.72 -14.19 5.72
CA GLN A 39 -21.55 -14.29 7.17
C GLN A 39 -20.13 -13.97 7.63
N VAL A 40 -19.11 -14.24 6.81
CA VAL A 40 -17.71 -13.85 7.11
C VAL A 40 -17.58 -12.34 7.31
N LYS A 41 -18.36 -11.54 6.57
CA LYS A 41 -18.36 -10.07 6.67
C LYS A 41 -19.18 -9.52 7.86
N ASP A 42 -19.95 -10.36 8.52
CA ASP A 42 -20.76 -9.98 9.68
C ASP A 42 -19.88 -9.93 10.94
N ILE A 43 -19.06 -8.90 11.02
CA ILE A 43 -18.20 -8.57 12.15
C ILE A 43 -18.65 -7.26 12.78
N GLU A 44 -18.37 -7.10 14.05
CA GLU A 44 -18.49 -5.80 14.70
C GLU A 44 -17.39 -4.85 14.17
N ILE A 45 -17.80 -3.81 13.43
CA ILE A 45 -16.87 -2.82 12.90
C ILE A 45 -16.53 -1.84 14.03
N PRO A 46 -15.24 -1.67 14.38
CA PRO A 46 -14.82 -0.74 15.43
C PRO A 46 -15.28 0.71 15.14
N GLU A 47 -15.54 1.46 16.20
CA GLU A 47 -15.88 2.88 16.10
C GLU A 47 -14.80 3.65 15.29
N GLY A 48 -15.23 4.55 14.41
CA GLY A 48 -14.34 5.32 13.55
C GLY A 48 -13.84 4.56 12.32
N LYS A 49 -14.18 3.29 12.13
CA LYS A 49 -13.84 2.52 10.93
C LYS A 49 -15.05 2.30 10.01
N THR A 50 -14.76 1.97 8.78
CA THR A 50 -15.76 1.57 7.77
C THR A 50 -15.21 0.46 6.91
N LEU A 51 -16.07 -0.45 6.49
CA LEU A 51 -15.71 -1.51 5.54
C LEU A 51 -15.45 -0.90 4.16
N ILE A 52 -14.32 -1.26 3.55
CA ILE A 52 -14.00 -0.84 2.17
C ILE A 52 -13.90 -2.03 1.21
N ASP A 53 -13.43 -3.19 1.68
CA ASP A 53 -13.32 -4.37 0.84
C ASP A 53 -13.32 -5.67 1.66
N ILE A 54 -13.61 -6.79 0.97
CA ILE A 54 -13.52 -8.14 1.52
C ILE A 54 -12.77 -8.99 0.51
N VAL A 55 -11.59 -9.44 0.89
CA VAL A 55 -10.74 -10.27 0.06
C VAL A 55 -10.83 -11.73 0.55
N PRO A 56 -11.44 -12.63 -0.24
CA PRO A 56 -11.40 -14.06 0.08
C PRO A 56 -9.94 -14.54 0.13
N ASP A 57 -9.63 -15.34 1.15
CA ASP A 57 -8.28 -15.87 1.34
C ASP A 57 -8.21 -17.34 0.90
N LYS A 58 -8.71 -18.24 1.72
CA LYS A 58 -8.68 -19.69 1.45
C LYS A 58 -9.94 -20.38 1.92
N VAL A 59 -10.22 -21.52 1.31
CA VAL A 59 -11.26 -22.44 1.73
C VAL A 59 -10.63 -23.77 2.16
N ILE A 60 -10.99 -24.23 3.33
CA ILE A 60 -10.50 -25.49 3.90
C ILE A 60 -11.68 -26.45 4.01
N LEU A 61 -11.57 -27.64 3.39
CA LEU A 61 -12.57 -28.70 3.48
C LEU A 61 -12.45 -29.46 4.81
N ASP A 62 -13.46 -30.29 5.14
CA ASP A 62 -13.50 -31.07 6.37
C ASP A 62 -12.31 -32.03 6.55
N ASN A 63 -11.69 -32.46 5.45
CA ASN A 63 -10.49 -33.30 5.44
C ASN A 63 -9.16 -32.50 5.55
N GLY A 64 -9.23 -31.18 5.74
CA GLY A 64 -8.08 -30.28 5.83
C GLY A 64 -7.49 -29.84 4.49
N THR A 65 -8.05 -30.27 3.36
CA THR A 65 -7.59 -29.84 2.04
C THR A 65 -7.91 -28.36 1.80
N VAL A 66 -6.90 -27.59 1.40
CA VAL A 66 -7.08 -26.18 0.99
C VAL A 66 -7.44 -26.14 -0.49
N VAL A 67 -8.52 -25.46 -0.84
CA VAL A 67 -8.97 -25.29 -2.21
C VAL A 67 -9.22 -23.82 -2.53
N THR A 68 -9.00 -23.45 -3.79
CA THR A 68 -9.28 -22.10 -4.28
C THR A 68 -10.75 -21.94 -4.65
N ASP A 69 -11.34 -23.00 -5.26
CA ASP A 69 -12.76 -23.06 -5.57
C ASP A 69 -13.38 -24.27 -4.85
N PRO A 70 -14.25 -24.03 -3.87
CA PRO A 70 -14.91 -25.09 -3.12
C PRO A 70 -16.10 -25.71 -3.85
N VAL A 71 -16.64 -25.06 -4.89
CA VAL A 71 -17.87 -25.50 -5.55
C VAL A 71 -17.68 -26.88 -6.20
N GLY A 72 -18.61 -27.80 -5.94
CA GLY A 72 -18.58 -29.16 -6.43
C GLY A 72 -17.72 -30.13 -5.65
N ASN A 73 -16.91 -29.67 -4.68
CA ASN A 73 -16.16 -30.58 -3.81
C ASN A 73 -17.12 -31.29 -2.84
N LEU A 74 -16.92 -32.62 -2.70
CA LEU A 74 -17.63 -33.42 -1.74
C LEU A 74 -17.00 -33.20 -0.35
N SER A 75 -17.73 -32.52 0.53
CA SER A 75 -17.31 -32.25 1.89
C SER A 75 -18.54 -32.10 2.77
N SER A 76 -18.47 -32.55 4.01
CA SER A 76 -19.56 -32.40 4.97
C SER A 76 -19.61 -30.99 5.56
N SER A 77 -18.48 -30.33 5.62
CA SER A 77 -18.33 -28.93 6.05
C SER A 77 -17.14 -28.28 5.35
N PHE A 78 -17.12 -26.97 5.34
CA PHE A 78 -16.00 -26.19 4.83
C PHE A 78 -15.83 -24.90 5.62
N THR A 79 -14.58 -24.45 5.74
CA THR A 79 -14.24 -23.18 6.40
C THR A 79 -13.79 -22.19 5.34
N ILE A 80 -14.47 -21.04 5.26
CA ILE A 80 -14.04 -19.91 4.42
C ILE A 80 -13.34 -18.90 5.33
N SER A 81 -12.12 -18.51 4.94
CA SER A 81 -11.40 -17.39 5.52
C SER A 81 -11.44 -16.22 4.55
N ALA A 82 -11.59 -15.02 5.08
CA ALA A 82 -11.51 -13.78 4.33
C ALA A 82 -10.84 -12.68 5.14
N GLN A 83 -10.22 -11.77 4.43
CA GLN A 83 -9.68 -10.54 4.98
C GLN A 83 -10.70 -9.43 4.80
N ILE A 84 -11.08 -8.84 5.90
CA ILE A 84 -12.00 -7.71 5.96
C ILE A 84 -11.14 -6.47 6.05
N ILE A 85 -11.17 -5.66 5.01
CA ILE A 85 -10.37 -4.45 4.92
C ILE A 85 -11.23 -3.29 5.38
N LEU A 86 -10.85 -2.71 6.50
CA LEU A 86 -11.47 -1.54 7.10
C LEU A 86 -10.59 -0.32 6.85
N ALA A 87 -11.22 0.84 6.71
CA ALA A 87 -10.53 2.12 6.61
C ALA A 87 -11.03 3.11 7.66
N ASP A 88 -10.24 4.15 7.90
CA ASP A 88 -10.65 5.30 8.70
C ASP A 88 -11.86 5.99 8.06
N LYS A 89 -12.97 6.04 8.79
CA LYS A 89 -14.26 6.54 8.30
C LYS A 89 -14.19 8.02 7.91
N GLU A 90 -13.46 8.81 8.67
CA GLU A 90 -13.33 10.25 8.40
C GLU A 90 -12.50 10.49 7.13
N TYR A 91 -11.41 9.73 6.94
CA TYR A 91 -10.59 9.82 5.74
C TYR A 91 -11.39 9.42 4.49
N VAL A 92 -12.14 8.33 4.55
CA VAL A 92 -13.04 7.89 3.46
C VAL A 92 -14.10 8.97 3.16
N ARG A 93 -14.65 9.60 4.19
CA ARG A 93 -15.60 10.72 4.03
C ARG A 93 -14.98 11.90 3.31
N GLN A 94 -13.74 12.25 3.67
CA GLN A 94 -13.00 13.34 3.01
C GLN A 94 -12.72 13.02 1.54
N LEU A 95 -12.27 11.81 1.22
CA LEU A 95 -12.07 11.35 -0.17
C LEU A 95 -13.36 11.47 -0.97
N ASN A 96 -14.47 10.94 -0.47
CA ASN A 96 -15.77 11.02 -1.15
C ASN A 96 -16.18 12.48 -1.44
N ASN A 97 -15.94 13.39 -0.49
CA ASN A 97 -16.23 14.80 -0.67
C ASN A 97 -15.37 15.47 -1.76
N ILE A 98 -14.09 15.12 -1.82
CA ILE A 98 -13.15 15.63 -2.83
C ILE A 98 -13.59 15.17 -4.23
N PHE A 99 -13.84 13.85 -4.39
CA PHE A 99 -14.26 13.29 -5.67
C PHE A 99 -15.61 13.84 -6.13
N LYS A 100 -16.58 13.95 -5.22
CA LYS A 100 -17.87 14.55 -5.51
C LYS A 100 -17.76 16.01 -5.98
N LYS A 101 -16.88 16.82 -5.37
CA LYS A 101 -16.60 18.18 -5.84
C LYS A 101 -15.97 18.22 -7.22
N ALA A 102 -15.21 17.19 -7.60
CA ALA A 102 -14.66 17.03 -8.94
C ALA A 102 -15.65 16.43 -9.95
N GLY A 103 -16.89 16.15 -9.55
CA GLY A 103 -17.91 15.53 -10.43
C GLY A 103 -17.68 14.04 -10.66
N LEU A 104 -16.96 13.37 -9.78
CA LEU A 104 -16.63 11.93 -9.88
C LEU A 104 -17.29 11.16 -8.73
N GLU A 105 -17.61 9.88 -9.01
CA GLU A 105 -18.05 8.91 -8.01
C GLU A 105 -16.95 7.88 -7.75
N ILE A 106 -16.81 7.46 -6.49
CA ILE A 106 -15.87 6.40 -6.10
C ILE A 106 -16.60 5.07 -6.14
N ASP A 107 -16.17 4.18 -7.04
CA ASP A 107 -16.71 2.81 -7.19
C ASP A 107 -16.04 1.82 -6.26
N GLY A 108 -14.80 2.10 -5.85
CA GLY A 108 -14.05 1.26 -4.92
C GLY A 108 -12.83 1.96 -4.32
N ILE A 109 -12.48 1.55 -3.11
CA ILE A 109 -11.30 2.03 -2.37
C ILE A 109 -10.43 0.81 -2.09
N VAL A 110 -9.13 0.91 -2.42
CA VAL A 110 -8.18 -0.19 -2.31
C VAL A 110 -6.93 0.30 -1.57
N PRO A 111 -6.33 -0.48 -0.65
CA PRO A 111 -5.03 -0.15 -0.08
C PRO A 111 -3.96 -0.03 -1.18
N THR A 112 -3.09 0.99 -1.08
CA THR A 112 -2.09 1.30 -2.12
C THR A 112 -1.23 0.08 -2.44
N THR A 113 -0.61 -0.54 -1.44
CA THR A 113 0.27 -1.70 -1.64
C THR A 113 -0.45 -2.96 -2.14
N LEU A 114 -1.77 -3.10 -1.88
CA LEU A 114 -2.57 -4.19 -2.45
C LEU A 114 -2.84 -3.97 -3.95
N ALA A 115 -3.08 -2.72 -4.36
CA ALA A 115 -3.23 -2.38 -5.77
C ALA A 115 -1.92 -2.59 -6.54
N GLU A 116 -0.80 -2.15 -5.97
CA GLU A 116 0.55 -2.29 -6.52
C GLU A 116 0.94 -3.77 -6.68
N ARG A 117 0.69 -4.60 -5.66
CA ARG A 117 0.90 -6.04 -5.74
C ARG A 117 0.28 -6.65 -6.98
N ASN A 118 -0.97 -6.34 -7.24
CA ASN A 118 -1.72 -6.90 -8.37
C ASN A 118 -1.27 -6.33 -9.73
N LEU A 119 -0.58 -5.18 -9.72
CA LEU A 119 -0.04 -4.55 -10.93
C LEU A 119 1.37 -5.01 -11.26
N ILE A 120 2.22 -5.20 -10.24
CA ILE A 120 3.66 -5.41 -10.40
C ILE A 120 4.00 -6.90 -10.53
N LEU A 121 3.29 -7.77 -9.79
CA LEU A 121 3.64 -9.18 -9.70
C LEU A 121 2.97 -10.03 -10.77
N ASP A 122 3.72 -11.00 -11.27
CA ASP A 122 3.20 -12.05 -12.13
C ASP A 122 2.32 -13.04 -11.35
N LYS A 123 1.45 -13.79 -12.07
CA LYS A 123 0.52 -14.77 -11.46
C LYS A 123 1.21 -15.81 -10.58
N ASN A 124 2.45 -16.19 -10.90
CA ASN A 124 3.22 -17.17 -10.12
C ASN A 124 3.75 -16.54 -8.82
N GLU A 125 4.19 -15.29 -8.87
CA GLU A 125 4.72 -14.53 -7.72
C GLU A 125 3.64 -14.15 -6.72
N LEU A 126 2.37 -14.10 -7.15
CA LEU A 126 1.22 -13.82 -6.25
C LEU A 126 1.04 -14.86 -5.14
N HIS A 127 1.73 -16.00 -5.19
CA HIS A 127 1.72 -17.05 -4.17
C HIS A 127 2.93 -17.01 -3.24
N ASP A 128 3.89 -16.12 -3.48
CA ASP A 128 5.09 -15.99 -2.67
C ASP A 128 4.84 -15.08 -1.44
N ASN A 129 5.72 -15.20 -0.44
CA ASN A 129 5.74 -14.30 0.70
C ASN A 129 6.53 -13.05 0.31
N ILE A 130 5.85 -11.91 0.24
CA ILE A 130 6.38 -10.69 -0.36
C ILE A 130 6.12 -9.50 0.55
N ALA A 131 7.09 -8.58 0.60
CA ALA A 131 6.90 -7.23 1.12
C ALA A 131 6.99 -6.23 -0.04
N ILE A 132 6.01 -5.35 -0.13
CA ILE A 132 6.01 -4.20 -1.04
C ILE A 132 6.32 -2.96 -0.22
N ILE A 133 7.28 -2.18 -0.68
CA ILE A 133 7.68 -0.91 -0.09
C ILE A 133 7.56 0.16 -1.16
N ASP A 134 6.56 1.02 -1.04
CA ASP A 134 6.35 2.18 -1.90
C ASP A 134 6.93 3.43 -1.26
N VAL A 135 8.04 3.91 -1.80
CA VAL A 135 8.70 5.14 -1.32
C VAL A 135 8.16 6.33 -2.09
N GLY A 136 7.14 6.96 -1.55
CA GLY A 136 6.51 8.14 -2.13
C GLY A 136 7.23 9.46 -1.80
N ALA A 137 6.54 10.58 -2.02
CA ALA A 137 7.07 11.90 -1.70
C ALA A 137 7.05 12.20 -0.19
N GLU A 138 5.90 12.02 0.46
CA GLU A 138 5.69 12.36 1.88
C GLU A 138 5.68 11.15 2.79
N ASN A 139 5.32 9.97 2.26
CA ASN A 139 5.17 8.74 3.03
C ASN A 139 5.85 7.58 2.30
N THR A 140 6.23 6.58 3.07
CA THR A 140 6.61 5.26 2.58
C THR A 140 5.55 4.27 3.04
N ASP A 141 4.83 3.67 2.11
CA ASP A 141 3.84 2.63 2.37
C ASP A 141 4.49 1.25 2.37
N VAL A 142 4.10 0.42 3.35
CA VAL A 142 4.58 -0.97 3.47
C VAL A 142 3.39 -1.89 3.46
N GLY A 143 3.43 -2.91 2.60
CA GLY A 143 2.47 -4.01 2.56
C GLY A 143 3.18 -5.35 2.62
N VAL A 144 2.73 -6.26 3.49
CA VAL A 144 3.27 -7.61 3.62
C VAL A 144 2.21 -8.63 3.26
N PHE A 145 2.61 -9.61 2.47
CA PHE A 145 1.76 -10.68 1.96
C PHE A 145 2.36 -12.04 2.27
N GLU A 146 1.54 -12.95 2.77
CA GLU A 146 1.85 -14.38 2.91
C GLU A 146 1.04 -15.14 1.86
N GLY A 147 1.67 -15.48 0.75
CA GLY A 147 0.98 -15.97 -0.43
C GLY A 147 -0.06 -14.95 -0.91
N SER A 148 -1.34 -15.36 -0.97
CA SER A 148 -2.46 -14.46 -1.34
C SER A 148 -2.92 -13.55 -0.20
N THR A 149 -2.53 -13.84 1.05
CA THR A 149 -3.04 -13.19 2.25
C THR A 149 -2.33 -11.86 2.51
N TYR A 150 -3.08 -10.76 2.61
CA TYR A 150 -2.56 -9.43 2.96
C TYR A 150 -2.48 -9.29 4.48
N VAL A 151 -1.31 -9.59 5.07
CA VAL A 151 -1.19 -9.75 6.54
C VAL A 151 -0.89 -8.45 7.28
N TYR A 152 -0.26 -7.48 6.62
CA TYR A 152 0.12 -6.23 7.27
C TYR A 152 0.18 -5.07 6.27
N THR A 153 -0.20 -3.89 6.74
CA THR A 153 0.04 -2.62 6.04
C THR A 153 0.22 -1.48 7.02
N ASN A 154 1.08 -0.55 6.66
CA ASN A 154 1.28 0.70 7.39
C ASN A 154 1.92 1.74 6.47
N SER A 155 1.94 3.01 6.93
CA SER A 155 2.67 4.10 6.29
C SER A 155 3.59 4.76 7.29
N ILE A 156 4.82 5.00 6.86
CA ILE A 156 5.82 5.76 7.61
C ILE A 156 5.82 7.19 7.03
N PRO A 157 5.74 8.27 7.84
CA PRO A 157 5.72 9.65 7.34
C PRO A 157 7.12 10.13 6.94
N VAL A 158 7.80 9.35 6.10
CA VAL A 158 9.12 9.64 5.53
C VAL A 158 9.07 9.30 4.05
N GLY A 159 9.59 10.20 3.22
CA GLY A 159 9.66 10.01 1.77
C GLY A 159 10.66 10.97 1.12
N GLY A 160 10.66 11.02 -0.19
CA GLY A 160 11.60 11.83 -0.98
C GLY A 160 11.55 13.34 -0.71
N GLU A 161 10.45 13.82 -0.14
CA GLU A 161 10.27 15.21 0.27
C GLU A 161 11.15 15.60 1.47
N ASN A 162 11.42 14.66 2.37
CA ASN A 162 12.33 14.87 3.50
C ASN A 162 13.75 15.16 2.99
N ILE A 163 14.21 14.44 1.96
CA ILE A 163 15.50 14.69 1.31
C ILE A 163 15.50 16.09 0.69
N THR A 164 14.44 16.46 -0.04
CA THR A 164 14.33 17.79 -0.65
C THR A 164 14.40 18.89 0.40
N ASN A 165 13.71 18.72 1.53
CA ASN A 165 13.70 19.69 2.63
C ASN A 165 15.08 19.81 3.28
N ASP A 166 15.81 18.71 3.47
CA ASP A 166 17.17 18.73 4.01
C ASP A 166 18.13 19.47 3.09
N ILE A 167 18.07 19.20 1.77
CA ILE A 167 18.85 19.92 0.77
C ILE A 167 18.54 21.43 0.81
N ALA A 168 17.26 21.80 0.81
CA ALA A 168 16.83 23.18 0.86
C ALA A 168 17.34 23.92 2.11
N LEU A 169 17.28 23.24 3.26
CA LEU A 169 17.70 23.78 4.56
C LEU A 169 19.23 23.95 4.61
N VAL A 170 19.98 22.91 4.29
CA VAL A 170 21.45 22.91 4.43
C VAL A 170 22.11 23.85 3.41
N LEU A 171 21.60 23.85 2.17
CA LEU A 171 22.15 24.74 1.13
C LEU A 171 21.57 26.15 1.15
N ASN A 172 20.53 26.40 1.96
CA ASN A 172 19.79 27.66 2.08
C ASN A 172 19.23 28.14 0.72
N ILE A 173 18.56 27.23 0.01
CA ILE A 173 17.92 27.47 -1.29
C ILE A 173 16.41 27.25 -1.22
N GLU A 174 15.69 27.63 -2.29
CA GLU A 174 14.26 27.34 -2.40
C GLU A 174 14.01 25.85 -2.65
N LYS A 175 12.86 25.36 -2.18
CA LYS A 175 12.49 23.94 -2.24
C LYS A 175 12.43 23.41 -3.66
N GLU A 176 11.95 24.22 -4.59
CA GLU A 176 11.87 23.88 -6.02
C GLU A 176 13.25 23.65 -6.63
N GLU A 177 14.24 24.44 -6.22
CA GLU A 177 15.62 24.25 -6.66
C GLU A 177 16.23 23.00 -6.02
N ALA A 178 15.98 22.77 -4.73
CA ALA A 178 16.41 21.57 -4.03
C ALA A 178 15.86 20.28 -4.67
N ASP A 179 14.57 20.27 -5.09
CA ASP A 179 13.98 19.11 -5.79
C ASP A 179 14.64 18.88 -7.17
N LYS A 180 14.94 19.94 -7.90
CA LYS A 180 15.69 19.83 -9.17
C LYS A 180 17.08 19.25 -8.96
N LEU A 181 17.82 19.75 -7.96
CA LEU A 181 19.15 19.25 -7.63
C LEU A 181 19.13 17.78 -7.26
N LYS A 182 18.18 17.39 -6.39
CA LYS A 182 17.97 15.99 -6.00
C LYS A 182 17.74 15.09 -7.21
N ARG A 183 16.86 15.49 -8.13
CA ARG A 183 16.51 14.70 -9.31
C ARG A 183 17.63 14.64 -10.34
N GLN A 184 18.40 15.72 -10.49
CA GLN A 184 19.42 15.82 -11.52
C GLN A 184 20.78 15.27 -11.11
N TYR A 185 21.17 15.45 -9.85
CA TYR A 185 22.50 15.13 -9.35
C TYR A 185 22.52 14.19 -8.14
N GLY A 186 21.33 13.84 -7.60
CA GLY A 186 21.25 13.03 -6.39
C GLY A 186 21.72 11.59 -6.59
N LEU A 187 22.55 11.13 -5.68
CA LEU A 187 22.95 9.73 -5.53
C LEU A 187 22.74 9.32 -4.07
N ALA A 188 22.47 8.04 -3.84
CA ALA A 188 22.22 7.52 -2.51
C ALA A 188 23.48 7.43 -1.63
N LEU A 189 24.64 7.22 -2.26
CA LEU A 189 25.92 7.02 -1.57
C LEU A 189 27.03 7.82 -2.24
N LYS A 190 27.87 8.42 -1.44
CA LYS A 190 29.07 9.16 -1.89
C LYS A 190 30.04 8.28 -2.68
N SER A 191 30.09 7.00 -2.39
CA SER A 191 30.92 6.04 -3.13
C SER A 191 30.52 5.82 -4.60
N PHE A 192 29.35 6.30 -5.00
CA PHE A 192 28.87 6.23 -6.38
C PHE A 192 29.28 7.46 -7.23
N ILE A 193 30.06 8.37 -6.66
CA ILE A 193 30.55 9.55 -7.39
C ILE A 193 31.75 9.15 -8.25
N ASP A 194 31.59 9.18 -9.56
CA ASP A 194 32.71 8.99 -10.50
C ASP A 194 33.58 10.23 -10.60
N ASN A 195 32.96 11.42 -10.64
CA ASN A 195 33.63 12.71 -10.74
C ASN A 195 32.95 13.73 -9.83
N ASP A 196 33.75 14.43 -9.00
CA ASP A 196 33.22 15.45 -8.08
C ASP A 196 33.08 16.79 -8.80
N ASN A 197 31.98 16.94 -9.52
CA ASN A 197 31.68 18.10 -10.36
C ASN A 197 31.19 19.30 -9.56
N ASP A 198 31.41 20.50 -10.14
CA ASP A 198 30.85 21.75 -9.63
C ASP A 198 29.35 21.86 -10.02
N ILE A 199 28.51 22.20 -9.06
CA ILE A 199 27.09 22.48 -9.26
C ILE A 199 26.82 23.95 -8.94
N ILE A 200 26.25 24.67 -9.89
CA ILE A 200 25.92 26.10 -9.73
C ILE A 200 24.50 26.20 -9.18
N LEU A 201 24.35 26.82 -8.03
CA LEU A 201 23.05 27.12 -7.41
C LEU A 201 22.56 28.48 -7.93
N ASN A 202 21.38 28.49 -8.55
CA ASN A 202 20.85 29.69 -9.20
C ASN A 202 20.02 30.58 -8.27
N THR A 203 19.54 30.05 -7.15
CA THR A 203 18.66 30.75 -6.20
C THR A 203 19.10 30.51 -4.76
N CYS A 204 20.06 31.31 -4.27
CA CYS A 204 20.32 31.38 -2.83
C CYS A 204 19.45 32.45 -2.19
N LYS A 205 18.87 32.17 -1.01
CA LYS A 205 18.02 33.12 -0.24
C LYS A 205 18.79 34.38 0.19
N ASP A 206 20.12 34.27 0.30
CA ASP A 206 21.01 35.38 0.65
C ASP A 206 21.70 35.99 -0.58
N ASN A 207 21.27 37.20 -0.94
CA ASN A 207 21.98 38.13 -1.82
C ASN A 207 22.39 37.63 -3.22
N ASN A 208 21.47 37.23 -4.08
CA ASN A 208 21.65 37.18 -5.57
C ASN A 208 23.02 36.72 -6.10
N LYS A 209 23.79 35.95 -5.35
CA LYS A 209 25.09 35.40 -5.79
C LYS A 209 24.93 33.93 -6.08
N ASN A 210 25.30 33.54 -7.29
CA ASN A 210 25.47 32.14 -7.62
C ASN A 210 26.47 31.49 -6.65
N LYS A 211 26.03 30.52 -5.89
CA LYS A 211 26.88 29.67 -5.02
C LYS A 211 27.28 28.46 -5.82
N ILE A 212 28.53 28.04 -5.72
CA ILE A 212 29.01 26.80 -6.31
C ILE A 212 29.24 25.81 -5.16
N ILE A 213 28.74 24.59 -5.31
CA ILE A 213 28.98 23.47 -4.41
C ILE A 213 29.57 22.30 -5.19
N LYS A 214 30.19 21.36 -4.49
CA LYS A 214 30.59 20.08 -5.07
C LYS A 214 29.44 19.10 -5.08
N SER A 215 29.41 18.18 -6.07
CA SER A 215 28.43 17.10 -6.09
C SER A 215 28.53 16.23 -4.83
N SER A 216 29.72 16.05 -4.28
CA SER A 216 29.96 15.36 -3.03
C SER A 216 29.26 16.00 -1.82
N GLU A 217 29.15 17.34 -1.75
CA GLU A 217 28.42 18.06 -0.70
C GLU A 217 26.90 17.75 -0.78
N LEU A 218 26.32 17.79 -1.98
CA LEU A 218 24.90 17.45 -2.17
C LEU A 218 24.63 16.00 -1.78
N ILE A 219 25.47 15.08 -2.20
CA ILE A 219 25.29 13.66 -1.94
C ILE A 219 25.46 13.33 -0.46
N GLU A 220 26.34 14.02 0.26
CA GLU A 220 26.50 13.87 1.70
C GLU A 220 25.22 14.24 2.47
N ILE A 221 24.49 15.28 2.02
CA ILE A 221 23.19 15.65 2.57
C ILE A 221 22.18 14.52 2.32
N ILE A 222 22.14 13.97 1.11
CA ILE A 222 21.22 12.90 0.73
C ILE A 222 21.52 11.61 1.51
N GLU A 223 22.79 11.19 1.55
CA GLU A 223 23.25 9.98 2.23
C GLU A 223 22.95 10.02 3.73
N ALA A 224 23.03 11.20 4.36
CA ALA A 224 22.71 11.36 5.78
C ALA A 224 21.23 11.13 6.11
N ARG A 225 20.34 11.15 5.12
CA ARG A 225 18.90 10.89 5.27
C ARG A 225 18.51 9.43 4.96
N ILE A 226 19.25 8.76 4.12
CA ILE A 226 18.98 7.38 3.70
C ILE A 226 19.55 6.38 4.69
#